data_9b8ecb07cf1d7456f60ca4b085871b0e
#
_entry.id   9b8ecb07cf1d7456f60ca4b085871b0e
#
_cell.length_a   1.000
_cell.length_b   1.000
_cell.length_c   1.000
_cell.angle_alpha   90.00
_cell.angle_beta   90.00
_cell.angle_gamma   90.00
#
_symmetry.space_group_name_H-M   'P 1'
#
loop_
_entity.id
_entity.type
_entity.pdbx_description
1 polymer ?
#
loop_
_entity_poly.entity_id
_entity_poly.type
_entity_poly.pdbx_seq_one_letter_code
_entity_poly.pdbx_strand_id
1 'polypeptide(L)'
;MNKVLVFDMDGTIADFYGVDGWLDCLMAEDTRPYTTARPFYDMWAMMEVLNELKNDGWRVVVTTWLAKNATKEFDKAVRQAKLEWLEKFGFPYDELHMVKYGTTKANCTRKLGGYQILIDDNTKVRNGWTLGTTFDANKNVYEFLKNLRFGG
;
A
#
# COMPACT_ATOMS: atom_id res chain seq x y z
N MET A 1 -15.61 6.71 16.43
CA MET A 1 -14.84 7.33 15.34
C MET A 1 -14.07 6.25 14.60
N ASN A 2 -14.10 6.27 13.29
CA ASN A 2 -13.33 5.31 12.48
C ASN A 2 -11.83 5.56 12.65
N LYS A 3 -11.08 4.47 12.65
CA LYS A 3 -9.62 4.47 12.65
C LYS A 3 -9.18 3.73 11.39
N VAL A 4 -8.41 4.38 10.54
CA VAL A 4 -8.06 3.84 9.21
C VAL A 4 -6.55 3.88 9.01
N LEU A 5 -6.00 2.74 8.61
CA LEU A 5 -4.62 2.65 8.11
C LEU A 5 -4.68 2.57 6.60
N VAL A 6 -4.02 3.49 5.93
CA VAL A 6 -3.96 3.55 4.46
C VAL A 6 -2.54 3.26 4.03
N PHE A 7 -2.34 2.15 3.33
CA PHE A 7 -1.02 1.72 2.85
C PHE A 7 -0.88 1.99 1.37
N ASP A 8 0.22 2.62 0.99
CA ASP A 8 0.75 2.50 -0.36
C ASP A 8 1.26 1.07 -0.58
N MET A 9 1.41 0.65 -1.83
CA MET A 9 1.87 -0.72 -2.13
C MET A 9 3.31 -0.77 -2.62
N ASP A 10 3.60 -0.20 -3.81
CA ASP A 10 4.94 -0.26 -4.40
C ASP A 10 5.89 0.67 -3.65
N GLY A 11 6.98 0.11 -3.12
CA GLY A 11 7.92 0.84 -2.27
C GLY A 11 7.53 0.90 -0.80
N THR A 12 6.37 0.36 -0.43
CA THR A 12 5.87 0.36 0.96
C THR A 12 5.64 -1.06 1.47
N ILE A 13 4.82 -1.86 0.77
CA ILE A 13 4.57 -3.27 1.11
C ILE A 13 5.46 -4.16 0.24
N ALA A 14 5.49 -3.90 -1.06
CA ALA A 14 6.24 -4.65 -2.06
C ALA A 14 7.48 -3.88 -2.49
N ASP A 15 8.63 -4.55 -2.49
CA ASP A 15 9.91 -3.97 -2.92
C ASP A 15 9.99 -3.95 -4.45
N PHE A 16 9.13 -3.16 -5.06
CA PHE A 16 9.02 -3.00 -6.50
C PHE A 16 10.33 -2.46 -7.09
N TYR A 17 10.87 -1.43 -6.48
CA TYR A 17 12.07 -0.75 -6.97
C TYR A 17 13.35 -1.54 -6.69
N GLY A 18 13.27 -2.59 -5.89
CA GLY A 18 14.37 -3.53 -5.69
C GLY A 18 14.46 -4.62 -6.76
N VAL A 19 13.49 -4.69 -7.67
CA VAL A 19 13.54 -5.64 -8.78
C VAL A 19 14.48 -5.12 -9.86
N ASP A 20 15.49 -5.90 -10.22
CA ASP A 20 16.43 -5.51 -11.26
C ASP A 20 15.71 -5.24 -12.59
N GLY A 21 16.00 -4.06 -13.17
CA GLY A 21 15.40 -3.66 -14.45
C GLY A 21 13.93 -3.26 -14.35
N TRP A 22 13.45 -2.87 -13.18
CA TRP A 22 12.03 -2.50 -13.02
C TRP A 22 11.58 -1.41 -13.99
N LEU A 23 12.44 -0.41 -14.24
CA LEU A 23 12.07 0.68 -15.14
C LEU A 23 11.98 0.20 -16.59
N ASP A 24 12.94 -0.60 -17.02
CA ASP A 24 12.92 -1.19 -18.38
C ASP A 24 11.70 -2.08 -18.57
N CYS A 25 11.31 -2.82 -17.55
CA CYS A 25 10.10 -3.64 -17.57
C CYS A 25 8.84 -2.77 -17.72
N LEU A 26 8.75 -1.66 -16.99
CA LEU A 26 7.63 -0.73 -17.14
C LEU A 26 7.55 -0.17 -18.55
N MET A 27 8.68 0.24 -19.10
CA MET A 27 8.73 0.81 -20.46
C MET A 27 8.38 -0.24 -21.52
N ALA A 28 8.68 -1.51 -21.28
CA ALA A 28 8.35 -2.63 -22.15
C ALA A 28 6.96 -3.21 -21.87
N GLU A 29 6.22 -2.66 -20.92
CA GLU A 29 4.94 -3.17 -20.44
C GLU A 29 5.02 -4.64 -20.01
N ASP A 30 6.07 -4.95 -19.23
CA ASP A 30 6.31 -6.25 -18.62
C ASP A 30 5.91 -6.19 -17.14
N THR A 31 5.04 -7.09 -16.68
CA THR A 31 4.56 -7.12 -15.30
C THR A 31 5.56 -7.71 -14.31
N ARG A 32 6.72 -8.15 -14.73
CA ARG A 32 7.69 -8.84 -13.88
C ARG A 32 7.97 -8.13 -12.54
N PRO A 33 8.17 -6.80 -12.49
CA PRO A 33 8.39 -6.15 -11.19
C PRO A 33 7.22 -6.29 -10.23
N TYR A 34 5.98 -6.34 -10.74
CA TYR A 34 4.79 -6.51 -9.91
C TYR A 34 4.64 -7.94 -9.42
N THR A 35 5.08 -8.92 -10.20
CA THR A 35 4.90 -10.33 -9.87
C THR A 35 6.03 -10.91 -9.03
N THR A 36 7.24 -10.34 -9.14
CA THR A 36 8.44 -10.90 -8.51
C THR A 36 8.96 -10.09 -7.33
N ALA A 37 8.38 -8.93 -7.04
CA ALA A 37 8.81 -8.10 -5.92
C ALA A 37 8.73 -8.89 -4.60
N ARG A 38 9.71 -8.69 -3.74
CA ARG A 38 9.69 -9.28 -2.41
C ARG A 38 8.96 -8.35 -1.45
N PRO A 39 8.30 -8.88 -0.42
CA PRO A 39 7.75 -8.01 0.62
C PRO A 39 8.86 -7.36 1.44
N PHE A 40 8.61 -6.14 1.94
CA PHE A 40 9.53 -5.46 2.84
C PHE A 40 9.53 -6.03 4.25
N TYR A 41 8.52 -6.82 4.60
CA TYR A 41 8.29 -7.27 5.97
C TYR A 41 8.28 -8.79 6.04
N ASP A 42 8.49 -9.31 7.25
CA ASP A 42 8.02 -10.65 7.58
C ASP A 42 6.49 -10.61 7.51
N MET A 43 5.93 -11.20 6.45
CA MET A 43 4.48 -11.09 6.19
C MET A 43 3.63 -11.85 7.21
N TRP A 44 4.19 -12.87 7.83
CA TRP A 44 3.50 -13.56 8.93
C TRP A 44 3.32 -12.63 10.12
N ALA A 45 4.41 -11.96 10.53
CA ALA A 45 4.35 -10.99 11.64
C ALA A 45 3.47 -9.80 11.30
N MET A 46 3.56 -9.31 10.07
CA MET A 46 2.74 -8.18 9.60
C MET A 46 1.25 -8.53 9.61
N MET A 47 0.91 -9.73 9.11
CA MET A 47 -0.47 -10.20 9.10
C MET A 47 -1.03 -10.30 10.52
N GLU A 48 -0.22 -10.78 11.47
CA GLU A 48 -0.63 -10.92 12.86
C GLU A 48 -0.93 -9.56 13.50
N VAL A 49 -0.02 -8.59 13.37
CA VAL A 49 -0.23 -7.26 13.97
C VAL A 49 -1.40 -6.52 13.33
N LEU A 50 -1.56 -6.64 12.01
CA LEU A 50 -2.67 -5.99 11.33
C LEU A 50 -4.01 -6.60 11.72
N ASN A 51 -4.09 -7.93 11.87
CA ASN A 51 -5.31 -8.57 12.31
C ASN A 51 -5.68 -8.18 13.74
N GLU A 52 -4.70 -8.00 14.62
CA GLU A 52 -4.95 -7.48 15.96
C GLU A 52 -5.47 -6.06 15.94
N LEU A 53 -4.89 -5.19 15.09
CA LEU A 53 -5.39 -3.82 14.92
C LEU A 53 -6.81 -3.81 14.35
N LYS A 54 -7.12 -4.69 13.41
CA LYS A 54 -8.49 -4.81 12.88
C LYS A 54 -9.47 -5.23 13.99
N ASN A 55 -9.06 -6.13 14.87
CA ASN A 55 -9.88 -6.52 16.03
C ASN A 55 -10.10 -5.35 16.98
N ASP A 56 -9.16 -4.39 17.04
CA ASP A 56 -9.29 -3.17 17.83
C ASP A 56 -10.06 -2.05 17.11
N GLY A 57 -10.64 -2.35 15.97
CA GLY A 57 -11.46 -1.40 15.23
C GLY A 57 -10.75 -0.63 14.12
N TRP A 58 -9.50 -0.94 13.84
CA TRP A 58 -8.80 -0.34 12.70
C TRP A 58 -9.27 -0.97 11.39
N ARG A 59 -9.46 -0.11 10.39
CA ARG A 59 -9.72 -0.54 9.03
C ARG A 59 -8.42 -0.45 8.24
N VAL A 60 -8.11 -1.47 7.46
CA VAL A 60 -6.88 -1.54 6.66
C VAL A 60 -7.23 -1.35 5.18
N VAL A 61 -6.67 -0.32 4.58
CA VAL A 61 -6.92 0.05 3.19
C VAL A 61 -5.60 0.09 2.44
N VAL A 62 -5.57 -0.49 1.24
CA VAL A 62 -4.44 -0.33 0.32
C VAL A 62 -4.88 0.61 -0.80
N THR A 63 -4.13 1.68 -1.03
CA THR A 63 -4.35 2.61 -2.13
C THR A 63 -3.08 2.72 -2.94
N THR A 64 -3.12 2.27 -4.17
CA THR A 64 -1.95 2.15 -5.03
C THR A 64 -2.18 2.76 -6.40
N TRP A 65 -1.17 3.44 -6.92
CA TRP A 65 -1.20 4.00 -8.26
C TRP A 65 -0.88 2.92 -9.29
N LEU A 66 -1.62 2.95 -10.39
CA LEU A 66 -1.33 2.10 -11.56
C LEU A 66 -0.21 2.70 -12.40
N ALA A 67 0.29 1.92 -13.36
CA ALA A 67 1.40 2.35 -14.21
C ALA A 67 1.00 3.57 -15.06
N LYS A 68 1.93 4.52 -15.16
CA LYS A 68 1.73 5.75 -15.94
C LYS A 68 1.70 5.44 -17.43
N ASN A 69 0.74 6.04 -18.14
CA ASN A 69 0.64 5.93 -19.62
C ASN A 69 0.53 4.49 -20.13
N ALA A 70 -0.10 3.60 -19.36
CA ALA A 70 -0.22 2.19 -19.74
C ALA A 70 -1.28 1.99 -20.83
N THR A 71 -1.06 0.99 -21.69
CA THR A 71 -2.12 0.47 -22.56
C THR A 71 -3.22 -0.16 -21.70
N LYS A 72 -4.40 -0.38 -22.27
CA LYS A 72 -5.50 -1.06 -21.56
C LYS A 72 -5.10 -2.46 -21.12
N GLU A 73 -4.39 -3.17 -21.98
CA GLU A 73 -3.91 -4.53 -21.72
C GLU A 73 -2.94 -4.55 -20.53
N PHE A 74 -1.99 -3.61 -20.50
CA PHE A 74 -1.02 -3.54 -19.41
C PHE A 74 -1.68 -3.11 -18.10
N ASP A 75 -2.58 -2.13 -18.16
CA ASP A 75 -3.34 -1.70 -16.97
C ASP A 75 -4.07 -2.87 -16.34
N LYS A 76 -4.76 -3.67 -17.15
CA LYS A 76 -5.47 -4.87 -16.69
C LYS A 76 -4.51 -5.88 -16.07
N ALA A 77 -3.36 -6.11 -16.74
CA ALA A 77 -2.36 -7.06 -16.25
C ALA A 77 -1.74 -6.61 -14.92
N VAL A 78 -1.48 -5.30 -14.77
CA VAL A 78 -0.95 -4.73 -13.52
C VAL A 78 -1.95 -4.89 -12.36
N ARG A 79 -3.24 -4.62 -12.63
CA ARG A 79 -4.29 -4.79 -11.61
C ARG A 79 -4.34 -6.23 -11.11
N GLN A 80 -4.30 -7.17 -12.04
CA GLN A 80 -4.32 -8.60 -11.71
C GLN A 80 -3.06 -9.00 -10.93
N ALA A 81 -1.89 -8.52 -11.36
CA ALA A 81 -0.63 -8.82 -10.69
C ALA A 81 -0.61 -8.30 -9.25
N LYS A 82 -1.09 -7.08 -9.02
CA LYS A 82 -1.16 -6.50 -7.66
C LYS A 82 -2.10 -7.29 -6.77
N LEU A 83 -3.27 -7.65 -7.27
CA LEU A 83 -4.24 -8.44 -6.51
C LEU A 83 -3.67 -9.80 -6.12
N GLU A 84 -3.08 -10.51 -7.07
CA GLU A 84 -2.47 -11.82 -6.83
C GLU A 84 -1.31 -11.73 -5.84
N TRP A 85 -0.50 -10.67 -5.93
CA TRP A 85 0.61 -10.47 -5.00
C TRP A 85 0.12 -10.32 -3.54
N LEU A 86 -0.90 -9.48 -3.34
CA LEU A 86 -1.47 -9.27 -2.01
C LEU A 86 -2.08 -10.56 -1.45
N GLU A 87 -2.75 -11.33 -2.28
CA GLU A 87 -3.32 -12.63 -1.89
C GLU A 87 -2.23 -13.65 -1.56
N LYS A 88 -1.19 -13.74 -2.41
CA LYS A 88 -0.07 -14.66 -2.22
C LYS A 88 0.61 -14.45 -0.86
N PHE A 89 0.83 -13.18 -0.49
CA PHE A 89 1.51 -12.84 0.75
C PHE A 89 0.58 -12.61 1.93
N GLY A 90 -0.72 -12.76 1.73
CA GLY A 90 -1.69 -12.73 2.82
C GLY A 90 -1.84 -11.37 3.50
N PHE A 91 -1.67 -10.26 2.78
CA PHE A 91 -1.85 -8.93 3.37
C PHE A 91 -3.32 -8.71 3.69
N PRO A 92 -3.69 -8.46 4.98
CA PRO A 92 -5.09 -8.48 5.41
C PRO A 92 -5.79 -7.13 5.21
N TYR A 93 -6.00 -6.72 3.98
CA TYR A 93 -6.70 -5.48 3.68
C TYR A 93 -8.22 -5.68 3.69
N ASP A 94 -8.94 -4.62 4.06
CA ASP A 94 -10.40 -4.56 3.98
C ASP A 94 -10.87 -3.93 2.67
N GLU A 95 -10.10 -2.98 2.14
CA GLU A 95 -10.38 -2.32 0.86
C GLU A 95 -9.10 -2.18 0.06
N LEU A 96 -9.23 -2.30 -1.26
CA LEU A 96 -8.12 -2.11 -2.21
C LEU A 96 -8.56 -1.13 -3.29
N HIS A 97 -7.84 -0.01 -3.39
CA HIS A 97 -8.06 1.00 -4.41
C HIS A 97 -6.85 1.04 -5.35
N MET A 98 -7.06 0.59 -6.58
CA MET A 98 -6.07 0.69 -7.64
C MET A 98 -6.49 1.84 -8.54
N VAL A 99 -5.73 2.94 -8.50
CA VAL A 99 -6.16 4.20 -9.11
C VAL A 99 -5.12 4.71 -10.10
N LYS A 100 -5.57 5.59 -10.99
CA LYS A 100 -4.72 6.18 -12.01
C LYS A 100 -3.52 6.87 -11.37
N TYR A 101 -2.35 6.75 -12.01
CA TYR A 101 -1.12 7.41 -11.58
C TYR A 101 -1.35 8.89 -11.31
N GLY A 102 -0.94 9.35 -10.15
CA GLY A 102 -1.08 10.75 -9.75
C GLY A 102 -2.39 11.10 -9.06
N THR A 103 -3.33 10.17 -8.94
CA THR A 103 -4.58 10.40 -8.21
C THR A 103 -4.28 10.77 -6.75
N THR A 104 -4.97 11.80 -6.25
CA THR A 104 -4.87 12.18 -4.83
C THR A 104 -5.44 11.06 -3.95
N LYS A 105 -4.57 10.41 -3.18
CA LYS A 105 -4.95 9.22 -2.40
C LYS A 105 -6.01 9.51 -1.35
N ALA A 106 -6.02 10.71 -0.77
CA ALA A 106 -7.03 11.10 0.20
C ALA A 106 -8.46 11.01 -0.36
N ASN A 107 -8.64 11.21 -1.66
CA ASN A 107 -9.95 11.12 -2.28
C ASN A 107 -10.53 9.71 -2.25
N CYS A 108 -9.67 8.69 -2.14
CA CYS A 108 -10.12 7.29 -2.11
C CYS A 108 -10.73 6.89 -0.76
N THR A 109 -10.28 7.51 0.33
CA THR A 109 -10.66 7.11 1.68
C THR A 109 -11.39 8.19 2.48
N ARG A 110 -11.55 9.38 1.91
CA ARG A 110 -12.22 10.52 2.58
C ARG A 110 -13.59 10.14 3.12
N LYS A 111 -14.35 9.35 2.37
CA LYS A 111 -15.71 8.91 2.75
C LYS A 111 -15.74 8.09 4.03
N LEU A 112 -14.61 7.45 4.39
CA LEU A 112 -14.54 6.64 5.61
C LEU A 112 -14.50 7.49 6.88
N GLY A 113 -14.09 8.74 6.77
CA GLY A 113 -14.02 9.66 7.90
C GLY A 113 -13.07 9.18 8.99
N GLY A 114 -13.19 9.78 10.17
CA GLY A 114 -12.41 9.39 11.33
C GLY A 114 -10.95 9.79 11.26
N TYR A 115 -10.12 9.08 12.01
CA TYR A 115 -8.68 9.31 12.08
C TYR A 115 -7.98 8.36 11.11
N GLN A 116 -7.23 8.91 10.16
CA GLN A 116 -6.58 8.13 9.11
C GLN A 116 -5.08 8.38 9.08
N ILE A 117 -4.31 7.29 9.05
CA ILE A 117 -2.85 7.34 8.96
C ILE A 117 -2.43 6.81 7.60
N LEU A 118 -1.70 7.63 6.83
CA LEU A 118 -1.11 7.19 5.56
C LEU A 118 0.30 6.66 5.80
N ILE A 119 0.56 5.45 5.33
CA ILE A 119 1.88 4.81 5.34
C ILE A 119 2.36 4.73 3.90
N ASP A 120 3.37 5.53 3.56
CA ASP A 120 3.82 5.70 2.18
C ASP A 120 5.31 6.07 2.17
N ASP A 121 6.05 5.58 1.17
CA ASP A 121 7.46 5.88 1.02
C ASP A 121 7.73 7.22 0.32
N ASN A 122 6.73 7.79 -0.31
CA ASN A 122 6.84 8.99 -1.12
C ASN A 122 6.57 10.25 -0.30
N THR A 123 7.61 11.10 -0.15
CA THR A 123 7.53 12.34 0.63
C THR A 123 6.45 13.28 0.12
N LYS A 124 6.34 13.44 -1.21
CA LYS A 124 5.36 14.34 -1.81
C LYS A 124 3.94 13.88 -1.53
N VAL A 125 3.70 12.58 -1.60
CA VAL A 125 2.37 11.99 -1.30
C VAL A 125 2.04 12.21 0.17
N ARG A 126 2.98 11.96 1.08
CA ARG A 126 2.76 12.21 2.51
C ARG A 126 2.46 13.68 2.80
N ASN A 127 3.22 14.60 2.18
CA ASN A 127 3.00 16.04 2.39
C ASN A 127 1.62 16.51 1.91
N GLY A 128 1.02 15.81 0.96
CA GLY A 128 -0.32 16.13 0.46
C GLY A 128 -1.46 15.47 1.23
N TRP A 129 -1.16 14.68 2.24
CA TRP A 129 -2.19 13.98 3.02
C TRP A 129 -2.91 14.93 3.98
N THR A 130 -4.24 14.94 3.95
CA THR A 130 -5.06 15.89 4.73
C THR A 130 -6.04 15.22 5.69
N LEU A 131 -6.05 13.88 5.76
CA LEU A 131 -7.05 13.14 6.55
C LEU A 131 -6.56 12.68 7.92
N GLY A 132 -5.35 13.06 8.30
CA GLY A 132 -4.75 12.70 9.57
C GLY A 132 -3.24 12.81 9.52
N THR A 133 -2.55 11.84 10.09
CA THR A 133 -1.08 11.82 10.13
C THR A 133 -0.50 10.89 9.08
N THR A 134 0.81 10.94 8.93
CA THR A 134 1.55 10.08 8.00
C THR A 134 2.68 9.36 8.71
N PHE A 135 3.10 8.25 8.14
CA PHE A 135 4.30 7.54 8.56
C PHE A 135 5.14 7.19 7.34
N ASP A 136 6.44 7.49 7.42
CA ASP A 136 7.39 7.23 6.35
C ASP A 136 7.66 5.72 6.29
N ALA A 137 7.27 5.09 5.18
CA ALA A 137 7.44 3.64 5.00
C ALA A 137 8.90 3.19 4.91
N ASN A 138 9.85 4.11 4.74
CA ASN A 138 11.29 3.79 4.81
C ASN A 138 11.77 3.57 6.24
N LYS A 139 10.95 3.88 7.24
CA LYS A 139 11.22 3.62 8.65
C LYS A 139 10.63 2.28 9.06
N ASN A 140 10.73 1.94 10.34
CA ASN A 140 10.25 0.64 10.83
C ASN A 140 8.72 0.65 11.01
N VAL A 141 8.02 0.26 9.96
CA VAL A 141 6.55 0.21 9.93
C VAL A 141 6.01 -0.80 10.94
N TYR A 142 6.62 -1.97 11.04
CA TYR A 142 6.15 -3.02 11.97
C TYR A 142 6.17 -2.51 13.42
N GLU A 143 7.24 -1.86 13.83
CA GLU A 143 7.35 -1.30 15.18
C GLU A 143 6.32 -0.21 15.42
N PHE A 144 6.10 0.64 14.41
CA PHE A 144 5.06 1.66 14.46
C PHE A 144 3.67 1.04 14.69
N LEU A 145 3.34 -0.02 13.96
CA LEU A 145 2.05 -0.70 14.10
C LEU A 145 1.90 -1.37 15.47
N LYS A 146 2.96 -1.97 15.97
CA LYS A 146 2.95 -2.56 17.32
C LYS A 146 2.65 -1.50 18.37
N ASN A 147 3.25 -0.33 18.25
CA ASN A 147 3.02 0.77 19.20
C ASN A 147 1.59 1.31 19.12
N LEU A 148 0.98 1.31 17.93
CA LEU A 148 -0.43 1.66 17.79
C LEU A 148 -1.33 0.72 18.57
N ARG A 149 -1.02 -0.57 18.54
CA ARG A 149 -1.81 -1.59 19.24
C ARG A 149 -1.82 -1.37 20.75
N PHE A 150 -0.69 -0.95 21.32
CA PHE A 150 -0.55 -0.83 22.77
C PHE A 150 -0.81 0.56 23.31
N GLY A 151 -0.64 1.61 22.54
CA GLY A 151 -0.65 2.97 23.06
C GLY A 151 -1.56 3.92 22.33
N GLY A 152 -2.17 3.43 21.28
CA GLY A 152 -3.10 4.19 20.52
C GLY A 152 -2.69 5.34 19.77
#